data_3c80e345fb89ba1fcf095b3d6407b4e9
#
_entry.id   3c80e345fb89ba1fcf095b3d6407b4e9
#
_cell.length_a   1.000
_cell.length_b   1.000
_cell.length_c   1.000
_cell.angle_alpha   90.00
_cell.angle_beta   90.00
_cell.angle_gamma   90.00
#
_symmetry.space_group_name_H-M   'P 1'
#
loop_
_entity.id
_entity.type
_entity.pdbx_description
1 polymer ?
#
loop_
_entity_poly.entity_id
_entity_poly.type
_entity_poly.pdbx_seq_one_letter_code
_entity_poly.pdbx_strand_id
1 'polypeptide(L)'
;MPLNPKLHHIIIGEIKKVLGKKSGEPLSRYEMAKGTLVVRRVLWNAIRNAILMTIGIASAAFGLEGFLIPNGLIDGGVTGISLLTSRETGISLSVLLVLINLPFVLLGWRQISQIFAIKSIIAITILAIVVATVHFPVVTNDK
;
A
#
# COMPACT_ATOMS: atom_id res chain seq x y z
N MET A 1 -15.97 30.13 3.56
CA MET A 1 -16.17 29.40 2.29
C MET A 1 -17.22 28.32 2.53
N PRO A 2 -18.42 28.38 1.94
CA PRO A 2 -19.45 27.37 2.15
C PRO A 2 -18.97 26.05 1.49
N LEU A 3 -18.87 25.01 2.30
CA LEU A 3 -18.61 23.65 1.82
C LEU A 3 -19.73 23.19 0.91
N ASN A 4 -19.36 22.53 -0.22
CA ASN A 4 -20.29 21.96 -1.17
C ASN A 4 -21.30 21.04 -0.43
N PRO A 5 -22.63 21.19 -0.62
CA PRO A 5 -23.66 20.49 0.15
C PRO A 5 -23.51 18.94 0.08
N LYS A 6 -23.00 18.40 -1.01
CA LYS A 6 -22.70 16.95 -1.13
C LYS A 6 -21.56 16.51 -0.21
N LEU A 7 -20.50 17.31 -0.10
CA LEU A 7 -19.37 17.07 0.82
C LEU A 7 -19.83 17.16 2.29
N HIS A 8 -20.70 18.08 2.60
CA HIS A 8 -21.25 18.25 3.95
C HIS A 8 -22.05 17.02 4.41
N HIS A 9 -22.87 16.44 3.54
CA HIS A 9 -23.62 15.22 3.83
C HIS A 9 -22.73 13.99 4.03
N ILE A 10 -21.67 13.84 3.22
CA ILE A 10 -20.71 12.75 3.34
C ILE A 10 -19.93 12.86 4.67
N ILE A 11 -19.44 14.04 5.00
CA ILE A 11 -18.69 14.29 6.24
C ILE A 11 -19.58 14.02 7.47
N ILE A 12 -20.82 14.49 7.48
CA ILE A 12 -21.76 14.22 8.57
C ILE A 12 -22.08 12.73 8.70
N GLY A 13 -22.21 12.01 7.57
CA GLY A 13 -22.41 10.57 7.55
C GLY A 13 -21.24 9.81 8.20
N GLU A 14 -20.02 10.14 7.83
CA GLU A 14 -18.81 9.53 8.41
C GLU A 14 -18.62 9.91 9.90
N ILE A 15 -18.92 11.14 10.30
CA ILE A 15 -18.89 11.56 11.71
C ILE A 15 -19.89 10.77 12.54
N LYS A 16 -21.11 10.57 12.05
CA LYS A 16 -22.14 9.77 12.74
C LYS A 16 -21.72 8.31 12.88
N LYS A 17 -21.12 7.72 11.83
CA LYS A 17 -20.59 6.35 11.83
C LYS A 17 -19.47 6.17 12.86
N VAL A 18 -18.55 7.13 12.93
CA VAL A 18 -17.44 7.13 13.90
C VAL A 18 -17.91 7.31 15.33
N LEU A 19 -18.98 8.08 15.54
CA LEU A 19 -19.57 8.33 16.86
C LEU A 19 -20.62 7.27 17.28
N GLY A 20 -20.90 6.29 16.43
CA GLY A 20 -21.88 5.22 16.68
C GLY A 20 -23.34 5.69 16.78
N LYS A 21 -23.67 6.85 16.20
CA LYS A 21 -25.02 7.44 16.23
C LYS A 21 -25.87 7.01 15.04
N LYS A 22 -27.18 6.83 15.30
CA LYS A 22 -28.17 6.51 14.24
C LYS A 22 -28.37 7.70 13.29
N SER A 23 -28.74 7.37 12.05
CA SER A 23 -28.79 8.33 10.92
C SER A 23 -29.72 9.53 11.09
N GLY A 24 -30.62 9.53 12.07
CA GLY A 24 -31.62 10.60 12.32
C GLY A 24 -31.29 11.56 13.49
N GLU A 25 -30.30 11.27 14.34
CA GLU A 25 -30.04 12.10 15.51
C GLU A 25 -29.28 13.42 15.17
N PRO A 26 -29.70 14.57 15.75
CA PRO A 26 -28.96 15.82 15.56
C PRO A 26 -27.61 15.77 16.29
N LEU A 27 -26.57 16.25 15.62
CA LEU A 27 -25.22 16.35 16.20
C LEU A 27 -25.10 17.67 16.99
N SER A 28 -24.63 17.58 18.23
CA SER A 28 -24.31 18.79 19.02
C SER A 28 -23.09 19.50 18.40
N ARG A 29 -22.94 20.81 18.68
CA ARG A 29 -21.77 21.60 18.22
C ARG A 29 -20.44 20.97 18.67
N TYR A 30 -20.41 20.40 19.86
CA TYR A 30 -19.24 19.69 20.40
C TYR A 30 -18.94 18.39 19.62
N GLU A 31 -19.96 17.61 19.31
CA GLU A 31 -19.83 16.37 18.56
C GLU A 31 -19.37 16.63 17.12
N MET A 32 -19.84 17.70 16.50
CA MET A 32 -19.37 18.13 15.18
C MET A 32 -17.89 18.53 15.21
N ALA A 33 -17.47 19.31 16.19
CA ALA A 33 -16.07 19.71 16.35
C ALA A 33 -15.16 18.50 16.61
N LYS A 34 -15.58 17.59 17.48
CA LYS A 34 -14.85 16.34 17.76
C LYS A 34 -14.78 15.43 16.52
N GLY A 35 -15.87 15.28 15.80
CA GLY A 35 -15.96 14.48 14.59
C GLY A 35 -15.05 15.00 13.48
N THR A 36 -15.01 16.31 13.25
CA THR A 36 -14.12 16.91 12.24
C THR A 36 -12.64 16.68 12.56
N LEU A 37 -12.25 16.76 13.83
CA LEU A 37 -10.87 16.47 14.25
C LEU A 37 -10.50 14.99 14.02
N VAL A 38 -11.43 14.07 14.29
CA VAL A 38 -11.20 12.64 14.04
C VAL A 38 -11.08 12.36 12.55
N VAL A 39 -12.00 12.87 11.73
CA VAL A 39 -11.95 12.71 10.26
C VAL A 39 -10.66 13.30 9.70
N ARG A 40 -10.26 14.49 10.13
CA ARG A 40 -8.99 15.11 9.71
C ARG A 40 -7.78 14.24 10.08
N ARG A 41 -7.77 13.66 11.28
CA ARG A 41 -6.69 12.75 11.73
C ARG A 41 -6.65 11.47 10.91
N VAL A 42 -7.80 10.87 10.65
CA VAL A 42 -7.90 9.65 9.82
C VAL A 42 -7.41 9.94 8.39
N LEU A 43 -7.85 11.04 7.80
CA LEU A 43 -7.43 11.45 6.46
C LEU A 43 -5.91 11.74 6.40
N TRP A 44 -5.39 12.48 7.38
CA TRP A 44 -3.96 12.76 7.48
C TRP A 44 -3.11 11.48 7.59
N ASN A 45 -3.57 10.54 8.44
CA ASN A 45 -2.91 9.25 8.57
C ASN A 45 -2.98 8.42 7.28
N ALA A 46 -4.10 8.46 6.58
CA ALA A 46 -4.24 7.77 5.28
C ALA A 46 -3.28 8.36 4.24
N ILE A 47 -3.20 9.68 4.12
CA ILE A 47 -2.28 10.38 3.20
C ILE A 47 -0.83 10.06 3.55
N ARG A 48 -0.46 10.17 4.83
CA ARG A 48 0.89 9.84 5.28
C ARG A 48 1.27 8.39 4.97
N ASN A 49 0.36 7.45 5.23
CA ASN A 49 0.59 6.04 4.93
C ASN A 49 0.73 5.80 3.43
N ALA A 50 -0.07 6.47 2.59
CA ALA A 50 0.04 6.38 1.14
C ALA A 50 1.39 6.91 0.64
N ILE A 51 1.85 8.06 1.16
CA ILE A 51 3.16 8.64 0.82
C ILE A 51 4.29 7.68 1.21
N LEU A 52 4.29 7.18 2.45
CA LEU A 52 5.32 6.24 2.92
C LEU A 52 5.33 4.94 2.10
N MET A 53 4.15 4.45 1.73
CA MET A 53 4.00 3.26 0.90
C MET A 53 4.56 3.49 -0.50
N THR A 54 4.27 4.63 -1.12
CA THR A 54 4.81 5.00 -2.44
C THR A 54 6.33 5.11 -2.41
N ILE A 55 6.90 5.77 -1.40
CA ILE A 55 8.36 5.89 -1.21
C ILE A 55 8.99 4.49 -1.04
N GLY A 56 8.37 3.63 -0.21
CA GLY A 56 8.83 2.26 0.00
C GLY A 56 8.84 1.42 -1.28
N ILE A 57 7.75 1.50 -2.07
CA ILE A 57 7.64 0.80 -3.35
C ILE A 57 8.69 1.32 -4.35
N ALA A 58 8.87 2.63 -4.47
CA ALA A 58 9.86 3.22 -5.35
C ALA A 58 11.29 2.81 -4.96
N SER A 59 11.62 2.83 -3.67
CA SER A 59 12.92 2.38 -3.17
C SER A 59 13.16 0.89 -3.42
N ALA A 60 12.15 0.05 -3.21
CA ALA A 60 12.26 -1.38 -3.45
C ALA A 60 12.42 -1.69 -4.94
N ALA A 61 11.65 -1.05 -5.81
CA ALA A 61 11.75 -1.21 -7.26
C ALA A 61 13.13 -0.76 -7.78
N PHE A 62 13.61 0.39 -7.30
CA PHE A 62 14.95 0.89 -7.64
C PHE A 62 16.05 -0.08 -7.18
N GLY A 63 15.97 -0.61 -5.96
CA GLY A 63 16.93 -1.58 -5.44
C GLY A 63 16.95 -2.89 -6.24
N LEU A 64 15.76 -3.40 -6.59
CA LEU A 64 15.62 -4.62 -7.41
C LEU A 64 16.19 -4.42 -8.83
N GLU A 65 15.69 -3.43 -9.55
CA GLU A 65 16.01 -3.23 -10.97
C GLU A 65 17.37 -2.57 -11.19
N GLY A 66 17.72 -1.59 -10.36
CA GLY A 66 18.97 -0.84 -10.50
C GLY A 66 20.19 -1.56 -9.94
N PHE A 67 19.98 -2.48 -8.98
CA PHE A 67 21.10 -3.09 -8.24
C PHE A 67 21.10 -4.62 -8.31
N LEU A 68 20.03 -5.30 -7.90
CA LEU A 68 20.04 -6.75 -7.73
C LEU A 68 20.05 -7.48 -9.06
N ILE A 69 19.12 -7.12 -9.97
CA ILE A 69 18.97 -7.81 -11.26
C ILE A 69 20.24 -7.69 -12.12
N PRO A 70 20.81 -6.47 -12.33
CA PRO A 70 21.99 -6.32 -13.19
C PRO A 70 23.25 -7.01 -12.66
N ASN A 71 23.45 -6.98 -11.34
CA ASN A 71 24.65 -7.55 -10.71
C ASN A 71 24.51 -9.04 -10.39
N GLY A 72 23.39 -9.68 -10.75
CA GLY A 72 23.18 -11.08 -10.44
C GLY A 72 23.05 -11.39 -8.95
N LEU A 73 22.85 -10.37 -8.11
CA LEU A 73 22.72 -10.53 -6.68
C LEU A 73 21.41 -11.20 -6.32
N ILE A 74 21.43 -12.05 -5.31
CA ILE A 74 20.24 -12.73 -4.77
C ILE A 74 19.89 -12.06 -3.46
N ASP A 75 18.68 -11.51 -3.38
CA ASP A 75 18.14 -10.99 -2.14
C ASP A 75 17.72 -12.12 -1.19
N GLY A 76 17.52 -11.79 0.08
CA GLY A 76 16.95 -12.73 1.05
C GLY A 76 15.42 -12.84 0.96
N GLY A 77 14.86 -13.89 1.52
CA GLY A 77 13.41 -14.06 1.68
C GLY A 77 12.65 -14.31 0.39
N VAL A 78 11.39 -13.85 0.36
CA VAL A 78 10.45 -14.11 -0.76
C VAL A 78 10.94 -13.50 -2.07
N THR A 79 11.51 -12.31 -2.01
CA THR A 79 12.05 -11.61 -3.20
C THR A 79 13.19 -12.40 -3.84
N GLY A 80 14.12 -12.92 -3.01
CA GLY A 80 15.22 -13.75 -3.51
C GLY A 80 14.75 -15.05 -4.13
N ILE A 81 13.79 -15.73 -3.52
CA ILE A 81 13.17 -16.93 -4.09
C ILE A 81 12.49 -16.61 -5.41
N SER A 82 11.77 -15.49 -5.50
CA SER A 82 11.14 -15.04 -6.74
C SER A 82 12.17 -14.77 -7.84
N LEU A 83 13.28 -14.13 -7.50
CA LEU A 83 14.34 -13.80 -8.44
C LEU A 83 15.04 -15.07 -8.96
N LEU A 84 15.36 -16.00 -8.06
CA LEU A 84 15.98 -17.27 -8.41
C LEU A 84 15.06 -18.10 -9.32
N THR A 85 13.79 -18.24 -8.92
CA THR A 85 12.78 -18.98 -9.70
C THR A 85 12.59 -18.33 -11.06
N SER A 86 12.59 -17.00 -11.16
CA SER A 86 12.47 -16.28 -12.43
C SER A 86 13.63 -16.62 -13.38
N ARG A 87 14.84 -16.68 -12.85
CA ARG A 87 16.04 -17.03 -13.64
C ARG A 87 16.03 -18.48 -14.16
N GLU A 88 15.62 -19.40 -13.31
CA GLU A 88 15.57 -20.82 -13.66
C GLU A 88 14.42 -21.19 -14.61
N THR A 89 13.25 -20.56 -14.42
CA THR A 89 12.03 -20.92 -15.16
C THR A 89 11.72 -20.01 -16.34
N GLY A 90 12.33 -18.82 -16.40
CA GLY A 90 12.00 -17.78 -17.39
C GLY A 90 10.67 -17.07 -17.13
N ILE A 91 9.97 -17.40 -16.04
CA ILE A 91 8.73 -16.73 -15.65
C ILE A 91 9.07 -15.30 -15.18
N SER A 92 8.25 -14.35 -15.58
CA SER A 92 8.44 -12.93 -15.20
C SER A 92 8.52 -12.77 -13.69
N LEU A 93 9.54 -12.03 -13.21
CA LEU A 93 9.74 -11.71 -11.80
C LEU A 93 8.50 -11.07 -11.16
N SER A 94 7.82 -10.19 -11.89
CA SER A 94 6.62 -9.50 -11.43
C SER A 94 5.48 -10.46 -11.04
N VAL A 95 5.28 -11.52 -11.84
CA VAL A 95 4.29 -12.57 -11.56
C VAL A 95 4.69 -13.37 -10.33
N LEU A 96 5.96 -13.75 -10.23
CA LEU A 96 6.47 -14.53 -9.11
C LEU A 96 6.46 -13.75 -7.81
N LEU A 97 6.72 -12.45 -7.84
CA LEU A 97 6.58 -11.57 -6.67
C LEU A 97 5.18 -11.62 -6.08
N VAL A 98 4.15 -11.58 -6.91
CA VAL A 98 2.76 -11.68 -6.43
C VAL A 98 2.46 -13.10 -5.94
N LEU A 99 2.81 -14.11 -6.73
CA LEU A 99 2.43 -15.51 -6.47
C LEU A 99 3.08 -16.06 -5.18
N ILE A 100 4.38 -15.83 -5.01
CA ILE A 100 5.14 -16.34 -3.85
C ILE A 100 4.81 -15.55 -2.57
N ASN A 101 4.41 -14.27 -2.69
CA ASN A 101 3.93 -13.50 -1.54
C ASN A 101 2.49 -13.86 -1.11
N LEU A 102 1.67 -14.47 -1.96
CA LEU A 102 0.27 -14.76 -1.67
C LEU A 102 0.04 -15.56 -0.38
N PRO A 103 0.76 -16.67 -0.10
CA PRO A 103 0.58 -17.41 1.15
C PRO A 103 0.92 -16.57 2.39
N PHE A 104 1.92 -15.70 2.32
CA PHE A 104 2.29 -14.82 3.43
C PHE A 104 1.23 -13.75 3.69
N VAL A 105 0.62 -13.21 2.65
CA VAL A 105 -0.49 -12.27 2.77
C VAL A 105 -1.72 -12.94 3.37
N LEU A 106 -2.03 -14.19 2.97
CA LEU A 106 -3.12 -14.97 3.56
C LEU A 106 -2.89 -15.28 5.04
N LEU A 107 -1.66 -15.59 5.43
CA LEU A 107 -1.28 -15.73 6.83
C LEU A 107 -1.44 -14.41 7.59
N GLY A 108 -1.00 -13.30 7.02
CA GLY A 108 -1.18 -11.96 7.59
C GLY A 108 -2.66 -11.57 7.77
N TRP A 109 -3.51 -11.98 6.84
CA TRP A 109 -4.97 -11.79 6.96
C TRP A 109 -5.53 -12.49 8.19
N ARG A 110 -5.12 -13.74 8.43
CA ARG A 110 -5.62 -14.53 9.56
C ARG A 110 -5.00 -14.14 10.89
N GLN A 111 -3.70 -13.78 10.91
CA GLN A 111 -2.95 -13.62 12.17
C GLN A 111 -2.80 -12.15 12.60
N ILE A 112 -2.82 -11.20 11.67
CA ILE A 112 -2.57 -9.79 11.98
C ILE A 112 -3.86 -8.96 11.85
N SER A 113 -4.28 -8.65 10.64
CA SER A 113 -5.54 -7.97 10.37
C SER A 113 -5.88 -7.95 8.87
N GLN A 114 -7.17 -7.82 8.56
CA GLN A 114 -7.65 -7.66 7.18
C GLN A 114 -7.10 -6.38 6.53
N ILE A 115 -6.99 -5.29 7.29
CA ILE A 115 -6.48 -4.00 6.80
C ILE A 115 -5.00 -4.13 6.41
N PHE A 116 -4.23 -4.86 7.20
CA PHE A 116 -2.83 -5.15 6.87
C PHE A 116 -2.71 -5.94 5.57
N ALA A 117 -3.46 -7.02 5.44
CA ALA A 117 -3.43 -7.87 4.25
C ALA A 117 -3.81 -7.10 2.97
N ILE A 118 -4.87 -6.28 3.02
CA ILE A 118 -5.29 -5.45 1.89
C ILE A 118 -4.18 -4.47 1.48
N LYS A 119 -3.57 -3.77 2.43
CA LYS A 119 -2.45 -2.86 2.15
C LYS A 119 -1.25 -3.59 1.56
N SER A 120 -0.94 -4.79 2.06
CA SER A 120 0.15 -5.62 1.54
C SER A 120 -0.11 -6.08 0.11
N ILE A 121 -1.34 -6.54 -0.21
CA ILE A 121 -1.72 -6.90 -1.58
C ILE A 121 -1.54 -5.71 -2.52
N ILE A 122 -2.04 -4.54 -2.13
CA ILE A 122 -1.92 -3.32 -2.94
C ILE A 122 -0.45 -2.97 -3.16
N ALA A 123 0.38 -3.00 -2.10
CA ALA A 123 1.80 -2.68 -2.21
C ALA A 123 2.56 -3.64 -3.13
N ILE A 124 2.35 -4.96 -2.96
CA ILE A 124 2.99 -5.99 -3.77
C ILE A 124 2.55 -5.89 -5.24
N THR A 125 1.26 -5.64 -5.49
CA THR A 125 0.73 -5.49 -6.84
C THR A 125 1.31 -4.25 -7.53
N ILE A 126 1.39 -3.11 -6.84
CA ILE A 126 2.00 -1.90 -7.40
C ILE A 126 3.49 -2.12 -7.65
N LEU A 127 4.21 -2.75 -6.71
CA LEU A 127 5.62 -3.09 -6.90
C LEU A 127 5.81 -3.97 -8.14
N ALA A 128 5.00 -5.01 -8.29
CA ALA A 128 5.05 -5.90 -9.45
C ALA A 128 4.79 -5.17 -10.78
N ILE A 129 3.84 -4.23 -10.80
CA ILE A 129 3.57 -3.41 -11.99
C ILE A 129 4.76 -2.48 -12.28
N VAL A 130 5.35 -1.85 -11.28
CA VAL A 130 6.51 -0.97 -11.45
C VAL A 130 7.69 -1.76 -12.02
N VAL A 131 8.01 -2.92 -11.45
CA VAL A 131 9.07 -3.83 -11.95
C VAL A 131 8.77 -4.35 -13.35
N ALA A 132 7.51 -4.50 -13.74
CA ALA A 132 7.14 -4.93 -15.09
C ALA A 132 7.24 -3.82 -16.14
N THR A 133 7.09 -2.55 -15.73
CA THR A 133 6.93 -1.42 -16.67
C THR A 133 8.09 -0.43 -16.65
N VAL A 134 8.75 -0.28 -15.51
CA VAL A 134 9.82 0.71 -15.31
C VAL A 134 11.16 -0.01 -15.30
N HIS A 135 11.96 0.22 -16.31
CA HIS A 135 13.34 -0.25 -16.35
C HIS A 135 14.25 0.90 -15.89
N PHE A 136 14.80 0.77 -14.70
CA PHE A 136 15.75 1.74 -14.18
C PHE A 136 17.12 1.60 -14.86
N PRO A 137 17.85 2.70 -15.09
CA PRO A 137 19.22 2.62 -15.60
C PRO A 137 20.09 1.85 -14.60
N VAL A 138 20.91 0.95 -15.13
CA VAL A 138 21.86 0.18 -14.33
C VAL A 138 22.85 1.13 -13.65
N VAL A 139 22.82 1.18 -12.32
CA VAL A 139 23.63 2.12 -11.52
C VAL A 139 25.05 1.61 -11.35
N THR A 140 25.25 0.31 -11.42
CA THR A 140 26.59 -0.30 -11.25
C THR A 140 26.74 -1.42 -12.26
N ASN A 141 27.64 -1.23 -13.23
CA ASN A 141 28.06 -2.26 -14.16
C ASN A 141 29.49 -2.63 -13.79
N ASP A 142 29.68 -3.43 -12.75
CA ASP A 142 31.00 -3.99 -12.43
C ASP A 142 31.20 -5.21 -13.32
N LYS A 143 32.08 -5.01 -14.32
CA LYS A 143 32.60 -6.09 -15.14
C LYS A 143 33.79 -6.73 -14.46
#